data_5985da35be88274668b497a6c61d5ebc
#
_entry.id   5985da35be88274668b497a6c61d5ebc
#
_cell.length_a   1.000
_cell.length_b   1.000
_cell.length_c   1.000
_cell.angle_alpha   90.00
_cell.angle_beta   90.00
_cell.angle_gamma   90.00
#
_symmetry.space_group_name_H-M   'P 1'
#
loop_
_entity.id
_entity.type
_entity.pdbx_description
1 polymer ?
#
loop_
_entity_poly.entity_id
_entity_poly.type
_entity_poly.pdbx_seq_one_letter_code
_entity_poly.pdbx_strand_id
1 'polypeptide(L)'
;FAVDINQVPVSKLAPNDQQFRPYPQFGTIAVAGTVPSENAISNYNSLQATIEQRLSHGLNFSFSYVWSHFLDDLDSAGWGSHSGATNWQNAYNPAANYGNSNFDVRNAFKGYFLYQLPFGRGRQFLNSNSVVDAIIGGWQISDTLVIQSGQPLTAVMPVDNSYSLAGSNYAWYPNQIGNPRLANRGVHQWFNEAAFAPPTAGTFGNEGRNQLTGPALTTTDLSLSKTFAIWEQVKLQVRGDADNLFNHPSFGLPANTLSVTSSGAIAPGSSIINSVAVPSRTMQVSARLTF
;
A
#
# COMPACT_ATOMS: atom_id res chain seq x y z
N PHE A 1 -16.08 12.95 2.30
CA PHE A 1 -15.63 13.45 3.61
C PHE A 1 -16.86 13.65 4.48
N ALA A 2 -16.81 13.24 5.72
CA ALA A 2 -17.83 13.53 6.70
C ALA A 2 -17.15 14.19 7.91
N VAL A 3 -17.59 15.38 8.27
CA VAL A 3 -17.14 16.08 9.47
C VAL A 3 -18.29 16.07 10.46
N ASP A 4 -18.03 15.69 11.70
CA ASP A 4 -19.02 15.82 12.77
C ASP A 4 -19.05 17.26 13.27
N ILE A 5 -20.04 18.02 12.81
CA ILE A 5 -20.26 19.39 13.26
C ILE A 5 -20.91 19.45 14.65
N ASN A 6 -21.25 18.32 15.23
CA ASN A 6 -21.86 18.20 16.55
C ASN A 6 -20.95 17.53 17.59
N GLN A 7 -19.64 17.54 17.34
CA GLN A 7 -18.66 17.05 18.31
C GLN A 7 -18.64 17.92 19.57
N VAL A 8 -18.40 17.32 20.73
CA VAL A 8 -18.27 18.07 21.99
C VAL A 8 -17.05 18.99 21.94
N PRO A 9 -17.17 20.28 22.30
CA PRO A 9 -16.05 21.18 22.37
C PRO A 9 -14.94 20.68 23.29
N VAL A 10 -13.68 20.84 22.88
CA VAL A 10 -12.50 20.33 23.59
C VAL A 10 -12.44 20.80 25.06
N SER A 11 -12.91 21.99 25.34
CA SER A 11 -12.95 22.56 26.70
C SER A 11 -13.98 21.91 27.63
N LYS A 12 -14.84 21.02 27.12
CA LYS A 12 -15.96 20.43 27.86
C LYS A 12 -16.00 18.90 27.79
N LEU A 13 -14.90 18.28 27.37
CA LEU A 13 -14.79 16.83 27.30
C LEU A 13 -14.86 16.20 28.69
N ALA A 14 -15.91 15.44 28.95
CA ALA A 14 -16.17 14.78 30.23
C ALA A 14 -17.11 13.57 30.04
N PRO A 15 -17.12 12.60 30.95
CA PRO A 15 -18.14 11.55 30.93
C PRO A 15 -19.55 12.13 30.88
N ASN A 16 -20.43 11.55 30.07
CA ASN A 16 -21.83 11.99 29.88
C ASN A 16 -22.01 13.42 29.40
N ASP A 17 -21.18 13.87 28.49
CA ASP A 17 -21.09 15.24 27.99
C ASP A 17 -22.00 15.55 26.80
N GLN A 18 -22.96 14.66 26.47
CA GLN A 18 -23.96 14.88 25.41
C GLN A 18 -24.61 16.28 25.48
N GLN A 19 -24.83 16.77 26.68
CA GLN A 19 -25.41 18.11 26.93
C GLN A 19 -24.55 19.29 26.47
N PHE A 20 -23.24 19.02 26.22
CA PHE A 20 -22.29 20.04 25.79
C PHE A 20 -22.09 20.08 24.28
N ARG A 21 -22.77 19.18 23.53
CA ARG A 21 -22.77 19.26 22.08
C ARG A 21 -23.41 20.59 21.61
N PRO A 22 -23.00 21.13 20.46
CA PRO A 22 -23.66 22.27 19.84
C PRO A 22 -25.18 22.09 19.70
N TYR A 23 -25.61 20.85 19.38
CA TYR A 23 -27.02 20.47 19.28
C TYR A 23 -27.26 19.22 20.15
N PRO A 24 -27.50 19.41 21.46
CA PRO A 24 -27.55 18.30 22.43
C PRO A 24 -28.68 17.30 22.17
N GLN A 25 -29.73 17.67 21.47
CA GLN A 25 -30.87 16.82 21.11
C GLN A 25 -30.53 15.81 20.01
N PHE A 26 -29.40 15.97 19.34
CA PHE A 26 -28.95 15.10 18.29
C PHE A 26 -27.67 14.36 18.70
N GLY A 27 -27.42 13.20 18.08
CA GLY A 27 -26.14 12.49 18.13
C GLY A 27 -25.11 13.14 17.21
N THR A 28 -24.28 12.33 16.59
CA THR A 28 -23.34 12.76 15.55
C THR A 28 -24.11 13.38 14.38
N ILE A 29 -23.74 14.59 13.99
CA ILE A 29 -24.25 15.26 12.79
C ILE A 29 -23.10 15.28 11.77
N ALA A 30 -23.08 14.25 10.94
CA ALA A 30 -22.08 14.17 9.88
C ALA A 30 -22.54 14.98 8.66
N VAL A 31 -21.76 15.97 8.29
CA VAL A 31 -21.91 16.68 7.01
C VAL A 31 -21.12 15.89 5.97
N ALA A 32 -21.84 15.12 5.13
CA ALA A 32 -21.23 14.26 4.13
C ALA A 32 -21.16 14.92 2.74
N GLY A 33 -20.01 14.89 2.14
CA GLY A 33 -19.74 14.71 0.71
C GLY A 33 -20.14 15.77 -0.30
N THR A 34 -21.00 16.69 -0.03
CA THR A 34 -21.46 17.69 -1.02
C THR A 34 -21.28 19.14 -0.61
N VAL A 35 -20.96 19.38 0.64
CA VAL A 35 -20.49 20.68 1.07
C VAL A 35 -18.99 20.64 1.00
N PRO A 36 -18.34 21.46 0.17
CA PRO A 36 -16.90 21.61 0.27
C PRO A 36 -16.62 22.04 1.72
N SER A 37 -16.04 21.13 2.52
CA SER A 37 -15.32 21.60 3.69
C SER A 37 -14.14 22.34 3.10
N GLU A 38 -14.24 23.64 3.00
CA GLU A 38 -13.20 24.53 2.46
C GLU A 38 -11.86 24.42 3.20
N ASN A 39 -11.79 23.52 4.16
CA ASN A 39 -10.68 23.34 5.07
C ASN A 39 -9.85 22.06 4.81
N ALA A 40 -10.27 21.17 3.90
CA ALA A 40 -9.45 19.99 3.58
C ALA A 40 -8.25 20.39 2.73
N ILE A 41 -7.07 19.93 3.14
CA ILE A 41 -5.80 20.28 2.50
C ILE A 41 -5.15 19.01 1.96
N SER A 42 -4.68 19.07 0.71
CA SER A 42 -3.83 18.04 0.14
C SER A 42 -2.68 18.65 -0.64
N ASN A 43 -1.54 17.97 -0.60
CA ASN A 43 -0.33 18.37 -1.32
C ASN A 43 0.38 17.15 -1.87
N TYR A 44 0.56 17.10 -3.19
CA TYR A 44 1.27 16.03 -3.86
C TYR A 44 2.44 16.58 -4.66
N ASN A 45 3.64 16.08 -4.34
CA ASN A 45 4.86 16.38 -5.08
C ASN A 45 5.45 15.08 -5.61
N SER A 46 5.91 15.06 -6.87
CA SER A 46 6.56 13.89 -7.44
C SER A 46 7.66 14.26 -8.42
N LEU A 47 8.66 13.39 -8.45
CA LEU A 47 9.64 13.28 -9.52
C LEU A 47 9.41 11.96 -10.25
N GLN A 48 9.21 12.03 -11.57
CA GLN A 48 8.96 10.85 -12.40
C GLN A 48 10.04 10.77 -13.47
N ALA A 49 10.63 9.60 -13.63
CA ALA A 49 11.62 9.31 -14.68
C ALA A 49 11.25 8.02 -15.37
N THR A 50 11.25 8.04 -16.70
CA THR A 50 10.98 6.85 -17.51
C THR A 50 12.07 6.69 -18.55
N ILE A 51 12.54 5.46 -18.71
CA ILE A 51 13.40 5.05 -19.82
C ILE A 51 12.71 3.95 -20.60
N GLU A 52 12.64 4.12 -21.90
CA GLU A 52 12.01 3.14 -22.78
C GLU A 52 12.85 2.89 -24.02
N GLN A 53 12.77 1.65 -24.49
CA GLN A 53 13.28 1.26 -25.79
C GLN A 53 12.21 0.48 -26.54
N ARG A 54 11.82 0.98 -27.68
CA ARG A 54 10.97 0.25 -28.63
C ARG A 54 11.76 -0.90 -29.24
N LEU A 55 11.05 -1.93 -29.67
CA LEU A 55 11.67 -3.14 -30.18
C LEU A 55 12.78 -2.86 -31.19
N SER A 56 14.01 -3.08 -30.78
CA SER A 56 15.21 -2.94 -31.60
C SER A 56 16.20 -4.04 -31.21
N HIS A 57 16.76 -4.73 -32.20
CA HIS A 57 17.67 -5.85 -32.00
C HIS A 57 17.10 -6.96 -31.09
N GLY A 58 15.76 -7.14 -31.12
CA GLY A 58 15.07 -8.11 -30.29
C GLY A 58 14.74 -7.66 -28.88
N LEU A 59 15.16 -6.47 -28.45
CA LEU A 59 14.93 -5.95 -27.10
C LEU A 59 13.87 -4.82 -27.13
N ASN A 60 12.90 -4.94 -26.23
CA ASN A 60 11.92 -3.91 -25.88
C ASN A 60 11.86 -3.80 -24.37
N PHE A 61 11.87 -2.60 -23.82
CA PHE A 61 11.69 -2.39 -22.38
C PHE A 61 11.10 -1.02 -22.07
N SER A 62 10.47 -0.93 -20.91
CA SER A 62 10.11 0.34 -20.29
C SER A 62 10.28 0.22 -18.78
N PHE A 63 11.03 1.13 -18.19
CA PHE A 63 11.23 1.25 -16.75
C PHE A 63 10.86 2.64 -16.30
N SER A 64 10.08 2.74 -15.25
CA SER A 64 9.61 3.97 -14.67
C SER A 64 9.94 4.01 -13.17
N TYR A 65 10.50 5.10 -12.73
CA TYR A 65 10.71 5.40 -11.32
C TYR A 65 9.91 6.63 -10.92
N VAL A 66 9.21 6.54 -9.83
CA VAL A 66 8.48 7.63 -9.21
C VAL A 66 8.94 7.79 -7.77
N TRP A 67 9.48 8.95 -7.45
CA TRP A 67 9.55 9.43 -6.09
C TRP A 67 8.38 10.36 -5.86
N SER A 68 7.64 10.16 -4.77
CA SER A 68 6.51 11.03 -4.45
C SER A 68 6.39 11.28 -2.96
N HIS A 69 5.75 12.39 -2.63
CA HIS A 69 5.33 12.73 -1.29
C HIS A 69 3.93 13.31 -1.33
N PHE A 70 3.00 12.55 -0.81
CA PHE A 70 1.60 12.94 -0.73
C PHE A 70 1.21 13.17 0.73
N LEU A 71 0.80 14.40 1.02
CA LEU A 71 0.32 14.84 2.31
C LEU A 71 -1.14 15.26 2.18
N ASP A 72 -1.95 14.92 3.16
CA ASP A 72 -3.32 15.42 3.31
C ASP A 72 -3.73 15.41 4.79
N ASP A 73 -4.86 16.00 5.10
CA ASP A 73 -5.44 15.99 6.43
C ASP A 73 -6.58 14.98 6.57
N LEU A 74 -7.05 14.44 5.43
CA LEU A 74 -8.15 13.49 5.36
C LEU A 74 -8.14 12.76 4.01
N ASP A 75 -8.30 11.45 4.03
CA ASP A 75 -8.49 10.65 2.83
C ASP A 75 -9.68 9.69 2.96
N SER A 76 -10.29 9.34 1.84
CA SER A 76 -11.46 8.47 1.84
C SER A 76 -11.09 6.99 1.94
N ALA A 77 -11.96 6.20 2.56
CA ALA A 77 -11.81 4.77 2.80
C ALA A 77 -11.79 3.88 1.54
N GLY A 78 -11.82 4.43 0.34
CA GLY A 78 -12.07 3.68 -0.89
C GLY A 78 -11.02 2.64 -1.30
N TRP A 79 -9.82 2.68 -0.72
CA TRP A 79 -8.70 1.80 -1.11
C TRP A 79 -7.97 1.22 0.10
N GLY A 80 -8.73 0.86 1.13
CA GLY A 80 -8.18 0.32 2.36
C GLY A 80 -7.61 1.43 3.23
N SER A 81 -8.44 2.05 4.03
CA SER A 81 -7.99 3.05 4.99
C SER A 81 -7.15 2.38 6.06
N HIS A 82 -5.84 2.59 5.97
CA HIS A 82 -4.87 2.03 6.90
C HIS A 82 -4.76 2.85 8.18
N SER A 83 -5.34 4.04 8.19
CA SER A 83 -5.50 4.85 9.40
C SER A 83 -6.77 4.48 10.18
N GLY A 84 -7.69 3.72 9.58
CA GLY A 84 -8.98 3.40 10.19
C GLY A 84 -9.95 4.58 10.25
N ALA A 85 -9.52 5.78 9.86
CA ALA A 85 -10.33 7.00 9.98
C ALA A 85 -10.66 7.59 8.61
N THR A 86 -11.91 7.95 8.47
CA THR A 86 -12.41 8.76 7.35
C THR A 86 -12.74 10.18 7.79
N ASN A 87 -12.44 10.53 9.05
CA ASN A 87 -12.78 11.80 9.69
C ASN A 87 -11.65 12.29 10.58
N TRP A 88 -11.56 13.59 10.80
CA TRP A 88 -10.61 14.17 11.74
C TRP A 88 -10.87 13.68 13.16
N GLN A 89 -9.84 13.32 13.91
CA GLN A 89 -9.98 12.96 15.32
C GLN A 89 -10.66 14.09 16.13
N ASN A 90 -10.30 15.31 15.82
CA ASN A 90 -10.84 16.51 16.45
C ASN A 90 -11.35 17.48 15.38
N ALA A 91 -12.66 17.64 15.25
CA ALA A 91 -13.28 18.53 14.28
C ALA A 91 -12.92 20.01 14.51
N TYR A 92 -12.49 20.39 15.72
CA TYR A 92 -12.05 21.75 16.04
C TYR A 92 -10.56 22.00 15.72
N ASN A 93 -9.82 20.96 15.39
CA ASN A 93 -8.41 21.07 15.00
C ASN A 93 -8.04 20.10 13.86
N PRO A 94 -8.52 20.35 12.64
CA PRO A 94 -8.21 19.51 11.47
C PRO A 94 -6.71 19.44 11.18
N ALA A 95 -5.98 20.51 11.45
CA ALA A 95 -4.54 20.59 11.18
C ALA A 95 -3.73 19.53 11.96
N ALA A 96 -4.23 19.02 13.09
CA ALA A 96 -3.59 17.93 13.82
C ALA A 96 -3.59 16.60 13.03
N ASN A 97 -4.47 16.46 12.04
CA ASN A 97 -4.53 15.28 11.18
C ASN A 97 -3.68 15.41 9.91
N TYR A 98 -3.03 16.57 9.67
CA TYR A 98 -2.18 16.75 8.50
C TYR A 98 -0.93 15.86 8.59
N GLY A 99 -0.80 14.95 7.66
CA GLY A 99 0.27 13.95 7.63
C GLY A 99 0.37 13.23 6.30
N ASN A 100 1.13 12.15 6.23
CA ASN A 100 1.19 11.35 5.01
C ASN A 100 -0.21 10.82 4.64
N SER A 101 -0.56 10.92 3.37
CA SER A 101 -1.77 10.29 2.82
C SER A 101 -1.66 8.75 2.88
N ASN A 102 -2.78 8.05 3.02
CA ASN A 102 -2.81 6.60 2.85
C ASN A 102 -2.30 6.14 1.46
N PHE A 103 -2.32 7.05 0.49
CA PHE A 103 -1.85 6.81 -0.87
C PHE A 103 -0.38 7.18 -1.07
N ASP A 104 0.34 7.62 -0.03
CA ASP A 104 1.76 8.00 -0.14
C ASP A 104 2.62 6.75 -0.33
N VAL A 105 3.07 6.53 -1.55
CA VAL A 105 4.11 5.55 -1.89
C VAL A 105 5.37 6.31 -2.21
N ARG A 106 6.28 6.42 -1.24
CA ARG A 106 7.47 7.27 -1.33
C ARG A 106 8.36 6.97 -2.52
N ASN A 107 8.53 5.70 -2.86
CA ASN A 107 9.34 5.24 -3.98
C ASN A 107 8.59 4.11 -4.69
N ALA A 108 8.45 4.21 -6.01
CA ALA A 108 7.91 3.15 -6.84
C ALA A 108 8.78 2.99 -8.08
N PHE A 109 9.30 1.80 -8.28
CA PHE A 109 9.97 1.38 -9.50
C PHE A 109 9.14 0.28 -10.16
N LYS A 110 8.77 0.49 -11.42
CA LYS A 110 7.99 -0.46 -12.21
C LYS A 110 8.59 -0.56 -13.60
N GLY A 111 8.55 -1.75 -14.13
CA GLY A 111 9.01 -1.92 -15.49
C GLY A 111 8.76 -3.29 -16.04
N TYR A 112 9.02 -3.40 -17.32
CA TYR A 112 9.03 -4.65 -18.02
C TYR A 112 10.15 -4.68 -19.05
N PHE A 113 10.57 -5.86 -19.41
CA PHE A 113 11.35 -6.07 -20.62
C PHE A 113 10.85 -7.30 -21.38
N LEU A 114 11.13 -7.29 -22.67
CA LEU A 114 10.91 -8.39 -23.59
C LEU A 114 12.19 -8.53 -24.42
N TYR A 115 12.77 -9.71 -24.43
CA TYR A 115 13.96 -9.99 -25.19
C TYR A 115 13.81 -11.24 -26.05
N GLN A 116 13.84 -11.04 -27.36
CA GLN A 116 13.91 -12.12 -28.33
C GLN A 116 15.38 -12.52 -28.48
N LEU A 117 15.72 -13.74 -28.12
CA LEU A 117 17.11 -14.19 -28.18
C LEU A 117 17.65 -14.12 -29.63
N PRO A 118 18.88 -13.66 -29.81
CA PRO A 118 19.46 -13.42 -31.14
C PRO A 118 19.98 -14.70 -31.82
N PHE A 119 19.37 -15.84 -31.51
CA PHE A 119 19.76 -17.15 -32.03
C PHE A 119 18.70 -17.72 -32.98
N GLY A 120 19.15 -18.44 -34.00
CA GLY A 120 18.30 -19.19 -34.89
C GLY A 120 18.14 -18.54 -36.27
N ARG A 121 17.24 -19.11 -37.08
CA ARG A 121 17.03 -18.74 -38.48
C ARG A 121 16.58 -17.28 -38.65
N GLY A 122 17.30 -16.52 -39.43
CA GLY A 122 17.04 -15.08 -39.63
C GLY A 122 17.48 -14.19 -38.45
N ARG A 123 18.25 -14.73 -37.51
CA ARG A 123 18.84 -14.02 -36.36
C ARG A 123 20.34 -13.81 -36.54
N GLN A 124 20.95 -13.04 -35.62
CA GLN A 124 22.36 -12.66 -35.69
C GLN A 124 23.30 -13.87 -35.55
N PHE A 125 22.93 -14.87 -34.74
CA PHE A 125 23.77 -16.02 -34.44
C PHE A 125 23.07 -17.33 -34.80
N LEU A 126 23.86 -18.35 -35.20
CA LEU A 126 23.41 -19.70 -35.48
C LEU A 126 22.34 -19.80 -36.58
N ASN A 127 22.49 -19.05 -37.65
CA ASN A 127 21.51 -18.87 -38.73
C ASN A 127 21.50 -20.03 -39.79
N SER A 128 22.31 -21.07 -39.67
CA SER A 128 22.58 -21.97 -40.80
C SER A 128 22.14 -23.44 -40.65
N ASN A 129 21.69 -23.86 -39.49
CA ASN A 129 21.36 -25.27 -39.25
C ASN A 129 19.96 -25.48 -38.70
N SER A 130 19.11 -26.20 -39.41
CA SER A 130 17.70 -26.40 -39.06
C SER A 130 17.49 -27.16 -37.72
N VAL A 131 18.39 -28.11 -37.36
CA VAL A 131 18.31 -28.84 -36.11
C VAL A 131 18.68 -27.93 -34.93
N VAL A 132 19.74 -27.13 -35.09
CA VAL A 132 20.16 -26.16 -34.09
C VAL A 132 19.10 -25.09 -33.90
N ASP A 133 18.49 -24.62 -34.98
CA ASP A 133 17.37 -23.64 -34.92
C ASP A 133 16.18 -24.23 -34.15
N ALA A 134 15.81 -25.48 -34.39
CA ALA A 134 14.70 -26.11 -33.68
C ALA A 134 14.93 -26.19 -32.15
N ILE A 135 16.16 -26.19 -31.66
CA ILE A 135 16.50 -26.27 -30.24
C ILE A 135 16.74 -24.89 -29.65
N ILE A 136 17.53 -24.05 -30.29
CA ILE A 136 18.07 -22.80 -29.74
C ILE A 136 17.31 -21.56 -30.28
N GLY A 137 16.72 -21.63 -31.47
CA GLY A 137 15.98 -20.53 -32.09
C GLY A 137 14.59 -20.28 -31.49
N GLY A 138 14.05 -19.10 -31.75
CA GLY A 138 12.66 -18.75 -31.40
C GLY A 138 12.35 -18.55 -29.93
N TRP A 139 13.37 -18.41 -29.07
CA TRP A 139 13.18 -18.12 -27.65
C TRP A 139 12.95 -16.64 -27.40
N GLN A 140 12.06 -16.38 -26.46
CA GLN A 140 11.75 -15.05 -25.95
C GLN A 140 11.63 -15.10 -24.44
N ILE A 141 12.26 -14.15 -23.78
CA ILE A 141 12.14 -13.92 -22.35
C ILE A 141 11.39 -12.60 -22.15
N SER A 142 10.43 -12.57 -21.26
CA SER A 142 9.81 -11.34 -20.80
C SER A 142 9.65 -11.36 -19.30
N ASP A 143 9.78 -10.20 -18.70
CA ASP A 143 9.70 -10.03 -17.25
C ASP A 143 8.94 -8.74 -16.92
N THR A 144 8.24 -8.75 -15.80
CA THR A 144 7.59 -7.61 -15.22
C THR A 144 8.06 -7.45 -13.77
N LEU A 145 8.53 -6.27 -13.42
CA LEU A 145 9.09 -5.96 -12.12
C LEU A 145 8.32 -4.84 -11.44
N VAL A 146 7.96 -5.03 -10.17
CA VAL A 146 7.40 -3.99 -9.31
C VAL A 146 8.17 -3.97 -7.98
N ILE A 147 8.70 -2.81 -7.63
CA ILE A 147 9.34 -2.56 -6.34
C ILE A 147 8.77 -1.25 -5.82
N GLN A 148 8.18 -1.26 -4.63
CA GLN A 148 7.68 -0.03 -4.03
C GLN A 148 7.89 -0.01 -2.51
N SER A 149 8.05 1.19 -1.96
CA SER A 149 8.10 1.38 -0.52
C SER A 149 6.75 1.03 0.12
N GLY A 150 6.79 0.69 1.40
CA GLY A 150 5.59 0.40 2.16
C GLY A 150 4.66 1.60 2.27
N GLN A 151 3.38 1.33 2.40
CA GLN A 151 2.34 2.33 2.62
C GLN A 151 2.39 2.85 4.06
N PRO A 152 2.03 4.11 4.30
CA PRO A 152 1.90 4.65 5.64
C PRO A 152 0.76 3.99 6.41
N LEU A 153 0.88 3.99 7.73
CA LEU A 153 -0.18 3.56 8.64
C LEU A 153 -0.08 4.31 9.97
N THR A 154 -1.19 4.36 10.69
CA THR A 154 -1.32 4.99 12.02
C THR A 154 -1.64 3.91 13.04
N ALA A 155 -1.02 3.93 14.21
CA ALA A 155 -1.50 3.13 15.33
C ALA A 155 -2.79 3.74 15.87
N VAL A 156 -3.80 2.91 16.17
CA VAL A 156 -5.11 3.39 16.61
C VAL A 156 -5.54 2.69 17.89
N MET A 157 -6.29 3.40 18.71
CA MET A 157 -6.90 2.87 19.92
C MET A 157 -8.23 2.19 19.59
N PRO A 158 -8.63 1.13 20.31
CA PRO A 158 -9.89 0.45 20.09
C PRO A 158 -11.10 1.22 20.63
N VAL A 159 -10.87 2.20 21.49
CA VAL A 159 -11.92 2.96 22.19
C VAL A 159 -11.61 4.44 22.22
N ASP A 160 -12.67 5.23 22.28
CA ASP A 160 -12.60 6.67 22.49
C ASP A 160 -12.37 7.01 23.96
N ASN A 161 -11.19 7.51 24.29
CA ASN A 161 -10.90 8.06 25.61
C ASN A 161 -11.10 9.57 25.68
N SER A 162 -11.41 10.22 24.56
CA SER A 162 -11.52 11.69 24.51
C SER A 162 -12.85 12.19 25.04
N TYR A 163 -13.88 11.36 25.09
CA TYR A 163 -15.27 11.74 25.34
C TYR A 163 -15.83 12.72 24.30
N SER A 164 -15.23 12.78 23.13
CA SER A 164 -15.70 13.69 22.06
C SER A 164 -17.06 13.30 21.50
N LEU A 165 -17.50 12.09 21.79
CA LEU A 165 -18.74 11.47 21.28
C LEU A 165 -18.81 11.48 19.74
N ALA A 166 -17.65 11.50 19.08
CA ALA A 166 -17.59 11.34 17.65
C ALA A 166 -18.08 9.94 17.25
N GLY A 167 -18.63 9.81 16.05
CA GLY A 167 -19.22 8.55 15.59
C GLY A 167 -18.20 7.45 15.29
N SER A 168 -18.70 6.30 14.86
CA SER A 168 -17.91 5.07 14.64
C SER A 168 -16.85 5.13 13.54
N ASN A 169 -16.85 6.17 12.70
CA ASN A 169 -15.93 6.32 11.57
C ASN A 169 -14.67 7.14 11.92
N TYR A 170 -14.36 7.26 13.20
CA TYR A 170 -13.20 7.99 13.70
C TYR A 170 -12.13 7.02 14.16
N ALA A 171 -10.87 7.33 13.88
CA ALA A 171 -9.75 6.67 14.53
C ALA A 171 -9.35 7.46 15.77
N TRP A 172 -9.13 6.74 16.86
CA TRP A 172 -8.64 7.30 18.10
C TRP A 172 -7.15 7.06 18.17
N TYR A 173 -6.38 8.12 18.26
CA TYR A 173 -4.91 8.01 18.28
C TYR A 173 -4.42 7.81 19.70
N PRO A 174 -3.38 7.00 19.90
CA PRO A 174 -2.68 6.91 21.18
C PRO A 174 -1.81 8.16 21.42
N ASN A 175 -1.27 8.27 22.62
CA ASN A 175 -0.11 9.13 22.86
C ASN A 175 1.16 8.39 22.42
N GLN A 176 1.95 9.00 21.56
CA GLN A 176 3.30 8.55 21.28
C GLN A 176 4.24 9.05 22.39
N ILE A 177 4.80 8.10 23.15
CA ILE A 177 5.68 8.36 24.30
C ILE A 177 7.13 7.91 24.06
N GLY A 178 7.40 7.30 22.91
CA GLY A 178 8.72 6.78 22.55
C GLY A 178 8.92 6.66 21.04
N ASN A 179 10.01 6.01 20.66
CA ASN A 179 10.27 5.72 19.25
C ASN A 179 9.51 4.46 18.81
N PRO A 180 8.55 4.58 17.87
CA PRO A 180 7.78 3.44 17.40
C PRO A 180 8.54 2.56 16.40
N ARG A 181 9.71 3.00 15.92
CA ARG A 181 10.50 2.24 14.94
C ARG A 181 11.32 1.18 15.64
N LEU A 182 11.28 -0.04 15.09
CA LEU A 182 12.15 -1.14 15.50
C LEU A 182 13.32 -1.27 14.53
N ALA A 183 14.50 -1.60 15.05
CA ALA A 183 15.67 -1.94 14.23
C ALA A 183 15.46 -3.28 13.51
N ASN A 184 14.89 -4.27 14.19
CA ASN A 184 14.57 -5.59 13.64
C ASN A 184 13.05 -5.78 13.60
N ARG A 185 12.45 -5.44 12.47
CA ARG A 185 11.03 -5.65 12.21
C ARG A 185 10.79 -7.08 11.69
N GLY A 186 9.66 -7.66 12.08
CA GLY A 186 9.24 -8.98 11.60
C GLY A 186 7.73 -9.14 11.60
N VAL A 187 7.26 -10.28 11.12
CA VAL A 187 5.82 -10.57 11.03
C VAL A 187 5.13 -10.63 12.39
N HIS A 188 5.87 -10.94 13.45
CA HIS A 188 5.33 -11.04 14.81
C HIS A 188 5.31 -9.69 15.54
N GLN A 189 6.12 -8.72 15.07
CA GLN A 189 6.13 -7.36 15.59
C GLN A 189 6.70 -6.41 14.52
N TRP A 190 5.89 -5.51 14.02
CA TRP A 190 6.30 -4.60 12.97
C TRP A 190 6.75 -3.25 13.48
N PHE A 191 6.13 -2.76 14.56
CA PHE A 191 6.53 -1.53 15.25
C PHE A 191 6.57 -1.72 16.76
N ASN A 192 7.21 -0.79 17.46
CA ASN A 192 7.33 -0.83 18.92
C ASN A 192 6.03 -0.34 19.57
N GLU A 193 5.21 -1.27 20.03
CA GLU A 193 3.94 -0.99 20.69
C GLU A 193 4.12 -0.27 22.03
N ALA A 194 5.24 -0.52 22.74
CA ALA A 194 5.55 0.14 24.00
C ALA A 194 5.90 1.64 23.84
N ALA A 195 6.05 2.11 22.58
CA ALA A 195 6.21 3.53 22.28
C ALA A 195 4.88 4.30 22.38
N PHE A 196 3.78 3.62 22.65
CA PHE A 196 2.46 4.21 22.73
C PHE A 196 1.83 4.02 24.10
N ALA A 197 0.96 4.95 24.47
CA ALA A 197 0.15 4.87 25.66
C ALA A 197 -1.27 5.38 25.36
N PRO A 198 -2.30 4.87 26.07
CA PRO A 198 -3.63 5.46 25.98
C PRO A 198 -3.59 6.94 26.38
N PRO A 199 -4.35 7.81 25.68
CA PRO A 199 -4.50 9.19 26.12
C PRO A 199 -5.17 9.25 27.49
N THR A 200 -4.88 10.31 28.23
CA THR A 200 -5.63 10.62 29.45
C THR A 200 -7.11 10.81 29.09
N ALA A 201 -7.99 10.29 29.93
CA ALA A 201 -9.44 10.45 29.74
C ALA A 201 -9.83 11.94 29.56
N GLY A 202 -10.65 12.23 28.58
CA GLY A 202 -11.03 13.60 28.20
C GLY A 202 -9.97 14.34 27.37
N THR A 203 -8.99 13.62 26.79
CA THR A 203 -7.99 14.21 25.88
C THR A 203 -7.86 13.41 24.61
N PHE A 204 -7.44 14.05 23.54
CA PHE A 204 -7.04 13.40 22.30
C PHE A 204 -5.60 12.92 22.37
N GLY A 205 -5.30 11.80 21.69
CA GLY A 205 -3.93 11.34 21.52
C GLY A 205 -3.11 12.26 20.62
N ASN A 206 -1.80 12.24 20.83
CA ASN A 206 -0.84 13.12 20.16
C ASN A 206 -0.08 12.45 19.01
N GLU A 207 -0.35 11.17 18.71
CA GLU A 207 0.28 10.53 17.55
C GLU A 207 -0.14 11.25 16.27
N GLY A 208 0.83 11.46 15.37
CA GLY A 208 0.54 11.98 14.04
C GLY A 208 -0.02 10.90 13.12
N ARG A 209 -0.94 11.30 12.24
CA ARG A 209 -1.50 10.40 11.23
C ARG A 209 -0.39 9.87 10.30
N ASN A 210 -0.41 8.57 10.03
CA ASN A 210 0.42 7.89 9.04
C ASN A 210 1.94 8.09 9.23
N GLN A 211 2.41 8.08 10.48
CA GLN A 211 3.83 8.18 10.80
C GLN A 211 4.59 6.85 10.72
N LEU A 212 3.88 5.73 10.78
CA LEU A 212 4.45 4.41 10.59
C LEU A 212 4.48 4.06 9.11
N THR A 213 5.35 3.10 8.75
CA THR A 213 5.47 2.62 7.36
C THR A 213 5.38 1.11 7.36
N GLY A 214 4.50 0.56 6.57
CA GLY A 214 4.30 -0.87 6.36
C GLY A 214 5.44 -1.53 5.57
N PRO A 215 5.30 -2.82 5.25
CA PRO A 215 6.23 -3.56 4.42
C PRO A 215 6.34 -2.99 3.00
N ALA A 216 7.53 -3.08 2.43
CA ALA A 216 7.73 -2.85 0.99
C ALA A 216 7.13 -3.98 0.18
N LEU A 217 6.74 -3.69 -1.06
CA LEU A 217 6.27 -4.69 -2.01
C LEU A 217 7.32 -4.88 -3.10
N THR A 218 7.66 -6.14 -3.36
CA THR A 218 8.55 -6.54 -4.45
C THR A 218 7.97 -7.77 -5.13
N THR A 219 7.77 -7.70 -6.44
CA THR A 219 7.39 -8.85 -7.26
C THR A 219 8.09 -8.82 -8.60
N THR A 220 8.40 -9.99 -9.11
CA THR A 220 9.03 -10.24 -10.40
C THR A 220 8.33 -11.40 -11.06
N ASP A 221 7.75 -11.17 -12.23
CA ASP A 221 6.99 -12.18 -12.97
C ASP A 221 7.69 -12.44 -14.30
N LEU A 222 8.20 -13.68 -14.48
CA LEU A 222 8.99 -14.07 -15.63
C LEU A 222 8.19 -14.99 -16.56
N SER A 223 8.30 -14.73 -17.85
CA SER A 223 7.81 -15.61 -18.91
C SER A 223 8.95 -16.04 -19.81
N LEU A 224 9.02 -17.33 -20.07
CA LEU A 224 9.89 -17.91 -21.08
C LEU A 224 9.04 -18.58 -22.15
N SER A 225 9.17 -18.16 -23.40
CA SER A 225 8.43 -18.76 -24.51
C SER A 225 9.34 -19.17 -25.65
N LYS A 226 8.91 -20.22 -26.35
CA LYS A 226 9.56 -20.70 -27.56
C LYS A 226 8.52 -20.90 -28.65
N THR A 227 8.82 -20.38 -29.83
CA THR A 227 7.97 -20.53 -31.02
C THR A 227 8.64 -21.47 -32.01
N PHE A 228 7.95 -22.52 -32.35
CA PHE A 228 8.31 -23.47 -33.40
C PHE A 228 7.54 -23.16 -34.69
N ALA A 229 8.23 -22.93 -35.78
CA ALA A 229 7.61 -22.90 -37.09
C ALA A 229 7.43 -24.35 -37.58
N ILE A 230 6.17 -24.85 -37.62
CA ILE A 230 5.86 -26.22 -38.06
C ILE A 230 5.70 -26.27 -39.57
N TRP A 231 5.00 -25.31 -40.13
CA TRP A 231 4.79 -25.12 -41.57
C TRP A 231 4.69 -23.62 -41.85
N GLU A 232 4.61 -23.23 -43.11
CA GLU A 232 4.66 -21.82 -43.57
C GLU A 232 3.82 -20.87 -42.74
N GLN A 233 2.58 -21.24 -42.44
CA GLN A 233 1.67 -20.43 -41.61
C GLN A 233 1.37 -21.04 -40.24
N VAL A 234 1.76 -22.30 -40.02
CA VAL A 234 1.48 -23.02 -38.75
C VAL A 234 2.63 -22.85 -37.76
N LYS A 235 2.34 -22.23 -36.61
CA LYS A 235 3.31 -22.00 -35.53
C LYS A 235 2.80 -22.58 -34.23
N LEU A 236 3.65 -23.29 -33.51
CA LEU A 236 3.40 -23.72 -32.14
C LEU A 236 4.24 -22.87 -31.20
N GLN A 237 3.59 -22.17 -30.29
CA GLN A 237 4.26 -21.49 -29.18
C GLN A 237 4.03 -22.28 -27.90
N VAL A 238 5.11 -22.61 -27.21
CA VAL A 238 5.10 -23.14 -25.84
C VAL A 238 5.63 -22.06 -24.93
N ARG A 239 4.90 -21.81 -23.82
CA ARG A 239 5.22 -20.75 -22.88
C ARG A 239 5.13 -21.28 -21.45
N GLY A 240 6.14 -20.96 -20.63
CA GLY A 240 6.14 -21.11 -19.19
C GLY A 240 6.13 -19.75 -18.54
N ASP A 241 5.23 -19.57 -17.59
CA ASP A 241 5.09 -18.35 -16.77
C ASP A 241 5.39 -18.70 -15.31
N ALA A 242 6.06 -17.79 -14.63
CA ALA A 242 6.31 -17.87 -13.20
C ALA A 242 5.98 -16.51 -12.57
N ASP A 243 4.84 -16.43 -11.90
CA ASP A 243 4.48 -15.27 -11.08
C ASP A 243 5.23 -15.37 -9.75
N ASN A 244 5.72 -14.24 -9.24
CA ASN A 244 6.60 -14.18 -8.09
C ASN A 244 7.78 -15.14 -8.21
N LEU A 245 8.58 -14.97 -9.26
CA LEU A 245 9.67 -15.89 -9.66
C LEU A 245 10.56 -16.32 -8.50
N PHE A 246 10.93 -15.38 -7.63
CA PHE A 246 11.83 -15.64 -6.50
C PHE A 246 11.11 -16.19 -5.27
N ASN A 247 9.79 -16.37 -5.34
CA ASN A 247 8.96 -16.76 -4.19
C ASN A 247 9.22 -15.87 -2.96
N HIS A 248 9.41 -14.57 -3.20
CA HIS A 248 9.70 -13.60 -2.15
C HIS A 248 8.39 -13.20 -1.45
N PRO A 249 8.28 -13.36 -0.13
CA PRO A 249 7.08 -12.95 0.58
C PRO A 249 7.00 -11.41 0.64
N SER A 250 6.05 -10.83 -0.07
CA SER A 250 5.65 -9.44 0.13
C SER A 250 4.49 -9.42 1.11
N PHE A 251 4.74 -8.90 2.30
CA PHE A 251 3.77 -8.92 3.40
C PHE A 251 2.70 -7.86 3.21
N GLY A 252 1.49 -8.16 3.71
CA GLY A 252 0.43 -7.18 3.89
C GLY A 252 0.76 -6.17 4.99
N LEU A 253 -0.14 -5.23 5.22
CA LEU A 253 0.04 -4.28 6.30
C LEU A 253 -0.09 -4.97 7.66
N PRO A 254 0.67 -4.54 8.67
CA PRO A 254 0.49 -5.00 10.02
C PRO A 254 -0.85 -4.55 10.58
N ALA A 255 -1.40 -5.31 11.52
CA ALA A 255 -2.45 -4.81 12.37
C ALA A 255 -1.98 -3.51 13.05
N ASN A 256 -2.86 -2.56 13.22
CA ASN A 256 -2.53 -1.24 13.75
C ASN A 256 -3.44 -0.81 14.91
N THR A 257 -4.42 -1.63 15.28
CA THR A 257 -5.25 -1.39 16.45
C THR A 257 -4.54 -1.91 17.70
N LEU A 258 -4.16 -1.00 18.58
CA LEU A 258 -3.47 -1.32 19.81
C LEU A 258 -4.42 -2.01 20.80
N SER A 259 -3.98 -3.10 21.39
CA SER A 259 -4.71 -3.74 22.47
C SER A 259 -4.36 -3.08 23.81
N VAL A 260 -5.36 -2.87 24.66
CA VAL A 260 -5.19 -2.27 25.99
C VAL A 260 -5.49 -3.31 27.05
N THR A 261 -4.58 -3.47 28.00
CA THR A 261 -4.75 -4.37 29.14
C THR A 261 -5.74 -3.80 30.15
N SER A 262 -6.21 -4.62 31.08
CA SER A 262 -7.06 -4.17 32.20
C SER A 262 -6.38 -3.14 33.11
N SER A 263 -5.05 -3.10 33.12
CA SER A 263 -4.27 -2.08 33.84
C SER A 263 -4.10 -0.76 33.06
N GLY A 264 -4.63 -0.68 31.83
CA GLY A 264 -4.51 0.50 30.98
C GLY A 264 -3.21 0.60 30.18
N ALA A 265 -2.34 -0.41 30.21
CA ALA A 265 -1.12 -0.45 29.41
C ALA A 265 -1.40 -1.00 28.00
N ILE A 266 -0.57 -0.65 27.03
CA ILE A 266 -0.62 -1.28 25.69
C ILE A 266 -0.09 -2.72 25.82
N ALA A 267 -0.88 -3.68 25.35
CA ALA A 267 -0.50 -5.08 25.30
C ALA A 267 0.39 -5.36 24.07
N PRO A 268 1.38 -6.25 24.17
CA PRO A 268 2.15 -6.70 23.02
C PRO A 268 1.28 -7.51 22.05
N GLY A 269 1.70 -7.58 20.78
CA GLY A 269 1.04 -8.38 19.75
C GLY A 269 0.02 -7.62 18.91
N SER A 270 -0.02 -6.30 19.02
CA SER A 270 -0.94 -5.45 18.24
C SER A 270 -0.41 -5.08 16.85
N SER A 271 0.86 -5.40 16.54
CA SER A 271 1.51 -5.03 15.26
C SER A 271 1.88 -6.22 14.39
N ILE A 272 1.11 -7.30 14.49
CA ILE A 272 1.34 -8.57 13.80
C ILE A 272 0.90 -8.45 12.33
N ILE A 273 1.65 -9.06 11.42
CA ILE A 273 1.28 -9.23 10.02
C ILE A 273 0.67 -10.61 9.82
N ASN A 274 -0.58 -10.64 9.41
CA ASN A 274 -1.36 -11.88 9.20
C ASN A 274 -1.68 -12.16 7.72
N SER A 275 -1.18 -11.35 6.81
CA SER A 275 -1.48 -11.47 5.38
C SER A 275 -0.25 -11.24 4.52
N VAL A 276 -0.32 -11.69 3.29
CA VAL A 276 0.65 -11.38 2.24
C VAL A 276 -0.02 -10.47 1.19
N ALA A 277 0.73 -9.53 0.67
CA ALA A 277 0.30 -8.64 -0.40
C ALA A 277 0.47 -9.29 -1.78
N VAL A 278 1.44 -10.19 -1.91
CA VAL A 278 1.69 -10.96 -3.13
C VAL A 278 1.62 -12.44 -2.77
N PRO A 279 0.84 -13.26 -3.51
CA PRO A 279 0.77 -14.69 -3.31
C PRO A 279 2.15 -15.36 -3.47
N SER A 280 2.27 -16.59 -2.96
CA SER A 280 3.42 -17.44 -3.24
C SER A 280 3.55 -17.69 -4.75
N ARG A 281 4.75 -18.07 -5.18
CA ARG A 281 5.04 -18.35 -6.58
C ARG A 281 4.03 -19.33 -7.18
N THR A 282 3.46 -18.93 -8.31
CA THR A 282 2.66 -19.81 -9.17
C THR A 282 3.36 -20.02 -10.50
N MET A 283 3.22 -21.20 -11.06
CA MET A 283 3.83 -21.54 -12.36
C MET A 283 2.76 -22.10 -13.28
N GLN A 284 2.78 -21.66 -14.53
CA GLN A 284 1.88 -22.12 -15.55
C GLN A 284 2.65 -22.48 -16.82
N VAL A 285 2.21 -23.54 -17.49
CA VAL A 285 2.68 -23.87 -18.86
C VAL A 285 1.50 -23.83 -19.81
N SER A 286 1.71 -23.21 -20.94
CA SER A 286 0.69 -23.07 -21.99
C SER A 286 1.27 -23.43 -23.37
N ALA A 287 0.41 -23.87 -24.28
CA ALA A 287 0.74 -24.12 -25.68
C ALA A 287 -0.33 -23.47 -26.56
N ARG A 288 0.11 -22.75 -27.60
CA ARG A 288 -0.74 -22.07 -28.57
C ARG A 288 -0.36 -22.49 -29.98
N LEU A 289 -1.31 -23.03 -30.71
CA LEU A 289 -1.21 -23.30 -32.15
C LEU A 289 -1.85 -22.16 -32.94
N THR A 290 -1.11 -21.62 -33.88
CA THR A 290 -1.60 -20.56 -34.80
C THR A 290 -1.47 -21.09 -36.23
N PHE A 291 -2.52 -20.93 -36.99
CA PHE A 291 -2.61 -21.38 -38.40
C PHE A 291 -3.26 -20.30 -39.26
#